data_4b384a2382cd5340779f5a90fb64ce06
#
_entry.id   4b384a2382cd5340779f5a90fb64ce06
#
_cell.length_a   1.000
_cell.length_b   1.000
_cell.length_c   1.000
_cell.angle_alpha   90.00
_cell.angle_beta   90.00
_cell.angle_gamma   90.00
#
_symmetry.space_group_name_H-M   'P 1'
#
loop_
_entity.id
_entity.type
_entity.pdbx_description
1 polymer ?
#
loop_
_entity_poly.entity_id
_entity_poly.type
_entity_poly.pdbx_seq_one_letter_code
_entity_poly.pdbx_strand_id
1 'polypeptide(L)'
;MLAVRVYNTLTRKKEEFKPLVPGHISMYVCGPTVYNYIHIGNARSAIAFDTIRRYFEYKGYDVKYVSNFTDVDDKMINEARAEKTTVPKLAENFINAFLADTTALNIEPATLHPRATHEINDIITFVKSLIDNGYAYEVDGDVYYRAKKFKHYGQLSDQNIEQLEEGASEHINDTEQSRKEDPIDFALWKAQKEPDEIAWDSPWGKGRPGWHIECSVMSTKYLGDTIDIHGGGQDLEFPHHENEIAQSEAKTGKKFVNYWLHNGFVTVGKDQEKMSKSLHNFVTVHDILREVDPQVLRFFMASVQYRRQINYSAENLAQAATILDRFKNCLLYTSPSPRDRG
;
A
#
# COMPACT_ATOMS: atom_id res chain seq x y z
N MET A 1 10.20 8.84 -29.40
CA MET A 1 10.17 7.72 -28.42
C MET A 1 8.79 7.08 -28.47
N LEU A 2 8.69 5.76 -28.32
CA LEU A 2 7.37 5.11 -28.20
C LEU A 2 6.70 5.59 -26.91
N ALA A 3 5.39 5.89 -27.00
CA ALA A 3 4.60 6.31 -25.84
C ALA A 3 4.56 5.20 -24.77
N VAL A 4 4.71 5.60 -23.51
CA VAL A 4 4.55 4.65 -22.39
C VAL A 4 3.07 4.31 -22.25
N ARG A 5 2.78 3.03 -22.05
CA ARG A 5 1.41 2.55 -21.85
C ARG A 5 1.34 1.77 -20.54
N VAL A 6 0.35 2.09 -19.71
CA VAL A 6 0.08 1.43 -18.41
C VAL A 6 -1.29 0.76 -18.43
N TYR A 7 -1.43 -0.33 -17.71
CA TYR A 7 -2.75 -0.91 -17.47
C TYR A 7 -3.38 -0.19 -16.28
N ASN A 8 -4.51 0.44 -16.52
CA ASN A 8 -5.25 1.15 -15.48
C ASN A 8 -6.34 0.23 -14.91
N THR A 9 -6.26 -0.08 -13.63
CA THR A 9 -7.23 -0.95 -12.96
C THR A 9 -8.64 -0.36 -13.02
N LEU A 10 -8.78 0.96 -12.87
CA LEU A 10 -10.09 1.62 -12.90
C LEU A 10 -10.83 1.41 -14.23
N THR A 11 -10.11 1.51 -15.35
CA THR A 11 -10.73 1.37 -16.68
C THR A 11 -10.63 -0.03 -17.24
N ARG A 12 -9.86 -0.92 -16.58
CA ARG A 12 -9.57 -2.30 -17.04
C ARG A 12 -8.91 -2.35 -18.42
N LYS A 13 -8.21 -1.28 -18.82
CA LYS A 13 -7.58 -1.14 -20.14
C LYS A 13 -6.14 -0.73 -20.06
N LYS A 14 -5.38 -1.06 -21.09
CA LYS A 14 -4.03 -0.55 -21.32
C LYS A 14 -4.11 0.78 -22.05
N GLU A 15 -3.74 1.87 -21.37
CA GLU A 15 -3.86 3.24 -21.82
C GLU A 15 -2.49 3.87 -22.07
N GLU A 16 -2.43 4.88 -22.92
CA GLU A 16 -1.26 5.74 -23.06
C GLU A 16 -1.13 6.61 -21.80
N PHE A 17 0.06 6.58 -21.20
CA PHE A 17 0.34 7.38 -20.02
C PHE A 17 0.58 8.84 -20.40
N LYS A 18 -0.18 9.73 -19.80
CA LYS A 18 -0.08 11.19 -19.95
C LYS A 18 0.00 11.83 -18.56
N PRO A 19 1.17 12.38 -18.16
CA PRO A 19 1.31 12.99 -16.86
C PRO A 19 0.48 14.28 -16.76
N LEU A 20 0.06 14.62 -15.54
CA LEU A 20 -0.62 15.90 -15.22
C LEU A 20 0.27 17.10 -15.55
N VAL A 21 1.55 16.98 -15.24
CA VAL A 21 2.56 18.00 -15.52
C VAL A 21 3.61 17.41 -16.46
N PRO A 22 3.82 17.97 -17.64
CA PRO A 22 4.80 17.47 -18.59
C PRO A 22 6.19 17.29 -17.95
N GLY A 23 6.76 16.09 -18.09
CA GLY A 23 8.07 15.75 -17.52
C GLY A 23 8.08 15.32 -16.05
N HIS A 24 6.98 15.50 -15.32
CA HIS A 24 6.89 15.15 -13.91
C HIS A 24 5.79 14.10 -13.68
N ILE A 25 6.00 13.22 -12.71
CA ILE A 25 5.04 12.20 -12.30
C ILE A 25 4.85 12.25 -10.80
N SER A 26 3.60 12.36 -10.36
CA SER A 26 3.19 12.18 -8.98
C SER A 26 2.75 10.73 -8.77
N MET A 27 3.45 9.99 -7.89
CA MET A 27 3.17 8.59 -7.62
C MET A 27 3.04 8.33 -6.13
N TYR A 28 1.90 7.77 -5.72
CA TYR A 28 1.67 7.31 -4.36
C TYR A 28 1.50 5.79 -4.32
N VAL A 29 2.15 5.14 -3.39
CA VAL A 29 1.99 3.70 -3.15
C VAL A 29 1.79 3.47 -1.67
N CYS A 30 0.68 2.81 -1.31
CA CYS A 30 0.41 2.47 0.08
C CYS A 30 1.54 1.65 0.67
N GLY A 31 2.12 2.16 1.75
CA GLY A 31 3.19 1.53 2.49
C GLY A 31 2.69 0.51 3.51
N PRO A 32 3.59 -0.17 4.22
CA PRO A 32 3.23 -1.19 5.19
C PRO A 32 2.73 -0.60 6.51
N THR A 33 1.88 -1.38 7.20
CA THR A 33 1.67 -1.22 8.64
C THR A 33 2.88 -1.81 9.37
N VAL A 34 3.55 -0.99 10.16
CA VAL A 34 4.88 -1.30 10.73
C VAL A 34 4.79 -1.98 12.11
N TYR A 35 4.04 -3.09 12.17
CA TYR A 35 3.87 -3.89 13.40
C TYR A 35 4.72 -5.17 13.41
N ASN A 36 5.35 -5.54 12.28
CA ASN A 36 6.18 -6.72 12.13
C ASN A 36 7.10 -6.56 10.92
N TYR A 37 8.08 -7.47 10.74
CA TYR A 37 8.85 -7.58 9.51
C TYR A 37 7.93 -7.73 8.30
N ILE A 38 8.32 -7.12 7.19
CA ILE A 38 7.57 -7.25 5.94
C ILE A 38 7.62 -8.68 5.40
N HIS A 39 6.49 -9.14 4.87
CA HIS A 39 6.44 -10.41 4.19
C HIS A 39 6.76 -10.27 2.68
N ILE A 40 6.99 -11.39 2.02
CA ILE A 40 7.34 -11.42 0.59
C ILE A 40 6.29 -10.75 -0.32
N GLY A 41 5.01 -10.69 0.10
CA GLY A 41 3.98 -9.94 -0.62
C GLY A 41 4.22 -8.42 -0.60
N ASN A 42 4.66 -7.86 0.55
CA ASN A 42 5.05 -6.45 0.62
C ASN A 42 6.30 -6.18 -0.25
N ALA A 43 7.30 -7.09 -0.21
CA ALA A 43 8.47 -6.97 -1.08
C ALA A 43 8.10 -7.01 -2.56
N ARG A 44 7.14 -7.84 -2.96
CA ARG A 44 6.63 -7.88 -4.34
C ARG A 44 6.09 -6.53 -4.78
N SER A 45 5.29 -5.89 -3.94
CA SER A 45 4.78 -4.55 -4.20
C SER A 45 5.91 -3.52 -4.30
N ALA A 46 6.79 -3.48 -3.29
CA ALA A 46 7.91 -2.54 -3.27
C ALA A 46 8.83 -2.67 -4.50
N ILE A 47 9.19 -3.89 -4.90
CA ILE A 47 10.03 -4.16 -6.08
C ILE A 47 9.28 -3.80 -7.38
N ALA A 48 7.99 -4.08 -7.48
CA ALA A 48 7.20 -3.75 -8.65
C ALA A 48 7.15 -2.24 -8.89
N PHE A 49 6.86 -1.46 -7.85
CA PHE A 49 6.75 -0.01 -7.96
C PHE A 49 8.13 0.69 -8.06
N ASP A 50 9.17 0.15 -7.43
CA ASP A 50 10.55 0.59 -7.69
C ASP A 50 10.95 0.38 -9.16
N THR A 51 10.58 -0.76 -9.74
CA THR A 51 10.85 -1.04 -11.16
C THR A 51 10.06 -0.09 -12.08
N ILE A 52 8.80 0.19 -11.77
CA ILE A 52 7.96 1.15 -12.52
C ILE A 52 8.55 2.55 -12.42
N ARG A 53 8.93 3.00 -11.21
CA ARG A 53 9.59 4.28 -10.97
C ARG A 53 10.86 4.41 -11.81
N ARG A 54 11.80 3.47 -11.69
CA ARG A 54 13.06 3.48 -12.45
C ARG A 54 12.84 3.47 -13.97
N TYR A 55 11.80 2.80 -14.43
CA TYR A 55 11.46 2.83 -15.85
C TYR A 55 11.01 4.22 -16.31
N PHE A 56 10.19 4.92 -15.53
CA PHE A 56 9.79 6.29 -15.84
C PHE A 56 10.98 7.26 -15.78
N GLU A 57 11.85 7.12 -14.79
CA GLU A 57 13.09 7.90 -14.68
C GLU A 57 14.03 7.65 -15.87
N TYR A 58 14.18 6.37 -16.28
CA TYR A 58 14.90 6.02 -17.52
C TYR A 58 14.28 6.66 -18.77
N LYS A 59 12.98 6.87 -18.80
CA LYS A 59 12.27 7.57 -19.89
C LYS A 59 12.41 9.09 -19.81
N GLY A 60 13.09 9.61 -18.80
CA GLY A 60 13.37 11.04 -18.61
C GLY A 60 12.34 11.80 -17.81
N TYR A 61 11.45 11.11 -17.08
CA TYR A 61 10.51 11.75 -16.15
C TYR A 61 11.17 11.98 -14.78
N ASP A 62 10.85 13.09 -14.15
CA ASP A 62 11.09 13.32 -12.73
C ASP A 62 9.92 12.72 -11.93
N VAL A 63 10.21 11.72 -11.09
CA VAL A 63 9.19 10.97 -10.35
C VAL A 63 9.19 11.34 -8.88
N LYS A 64 8.18 12.07 -8.44
CA LYS A 64 7.92 12.28 -7.01
C LYS A 64 7.16 11.08 -6.45
N TYR A 65 7.89 10.16 -5.82
CA TYR A 65 7.36 8.93 -5.26
C TYR A 65 7.15 9.06 -3.76
N VAL A 66 5.91 8.88 -3.30
CA VAL A 66 5.52 8.92 -1.88
C VAL A 66 4.99 7.55 -1.47
N SER A 67 5.49 7.03 -0.36
CA SER A 67 5.02 5.79 0.27
C SER A 67 5.02 5.96 1.78
N ASN A 68 3.86 5.82 2.40
CA ASN A 68 3.69 6.07 3.84
C ASN A 68 4.17 4.91 4.71
N PHE A 69 4.23 5.20 6.02
CA PHE A 69 4.16 4.18 7.06
C PHE A 69 2.87 4.37 7.85
N THR A 70 2.07 3.29 7.94
CA THR A 70 0.98 3.20 8.92
C THR A 70 1.61 2.79 10.25
N ASP A 71 1.84 3.77 11.12
CA ASP A 71 2.52 3.63 12.40
C ASP A 71 1.56 3.71 13.60
N VAL A 72 0.25 3.64 13.33
CA VAL A 72 -0.83 3.46 14.30
C VAL A 72 -1.97 2.64 13.70
N ASP A 73 -2.32 1.53 14.33
CA ASP A 73 -3.37 0.61 13.89
C ASP A 73 -3.71 -0.37 15.02
N ASP A 74 -4.86 -1.06 14.94
CA ASP A 74 -5.24 -2.11 15.91
C ASP A 74 -4.18 -3.20 16.06
N LYS A 75 -3.54 -3.62 14.95
CA LYS A 75 -2.50 -4.64 14.96
C LYS A 75 -1.27 -4.17 15.74
N MET A 76 -0.92 -2.89 15.59
CA MET A 76 0.21 -2.29 16.29
C MET A 76 -0.04 -2.19 17.82
N ILE A 77 -1.26 -1.81 18.19
CA ILE A 77 -1.66 -1.75 19.63
C ILE A 77 -1.57 -3.16 20.24
N ASN A 78 -2.11 -4.16 19.56
CA ASN A 78 -2.09 -5.54 20.04
C ASN A 78 -0.67 -6.11 20.12
N GLU A 79 0.17 -5.86 19.13
CA GLU A 79 1.56 -6.33 19.10
C GLU A 79 2.41 -5.62 20.17
N ALA A 80 2.23 -4.31 20.35
CA ALA A 80 2.92 -3.55 21.39
C ALA A 80 2.58 -4.07 22.79
N ARG A 81 1.31 -4.44 23.03
CA ARG A 81 0.89 -5.10 24.28
C ARG A 81 1.53 -6.48 24.44
N ALA A 82 1.55 -7.29 23.39
CA ALA A 82 2.15 -8.61 23.40
C ALA A 82 3.66 -8.56 23.70
N GLU A 83 4.38 -7.62 23.07
CA GLU A 83 5.81 -7.42 23.28
C GLU A 83 6.15 -6.56 24.52
N LYS A 84 5.15 -6.11 25.28
CA LYS A 84 5.31 -5.22 26.45
C LYS A 84 6.12 -3.96 26.12
N THR A 85 5.85 -3.36 24.99
CA THR A 85 6.48 -2.13 24.49
C THR A 85 5.43 -1.06 24.17
N THR A 86 5.85 0.08 23.64
CA THR A 86 4.96 1.15 23.21
C THR A 86 4.81 1.14 21.69
N VAL A 87 3.65 1.60 21.17
CA VAL A 87 3.39 1.70 19.73
C VAL A 87 4.46 2.51 19.00
N PRO A 88 4.91 3.70 19.49
CA PRO A 88 5.98 4.44 18.82
C PRO A 88 7.31 3.67 18.75
N LYS A 89 7.69 2.97 19.83
CA LYS A 89 8.94 2.18 19.83
C LYS A 89 8.85 0.98 18.90
N LEU A 90 7.71 0.31 18.87
CA LEU A 90 7.45 -0.78 17.91
C LEU A 90 7.57 -0.28 16.48
N ALA A 91 6.92 0.86 16.16
CA ALA A 91 6.97 1.48 14.84
C ALA A 91 8.41 1.79 14.41
N GLU A 92 9.20 2.45 15.26
CA GLU A 92 10.61 2.74 14.93
C GLU A 92 11.42 1.49 14.62
N ASN A 93 11.25 0.42 15.39
CA ASN A 93 11.94 -0.84 15.18
C ASN A 93 11.63 -1.43 13.80
N PHE A 94 10.35 -1.48 13.42
CA PHE A 94 9.95 -2.09 12.15
C PHE A 94 10.09 -1.16 10.94
N ILE A 95 10.07 0.16 11.12
CA ILE A 95 10.50 1.11 10.07
C ILE A 95 11.97 0.89 9.75
N ASN A 96 12.84 0.79 10.75
CA ASN A 96 14.27 0.54 10.55
C ASN A 96 14.50 -0.82 9.88
N ALA A 97 13.78 -1.86 10.29
CA ALA A 97 13.84 -3.17 9.65
C ALA A 97 13.39 -3.12 8.18
N PHE A 98 12.28 -2.43 7.89
CA PHE A 98 11.80 -2.21 6.52
C PHE A 98 12.86 -1.53 5.65
N LEU A 99 13.46 -0.46 6.14
CA LEU A 99 14.49 0.28 5.40
C LEU A 99 15.74 -0.58 5.16
N ALA A 100 16.15 -1.41 6.14
CA ALA A 100 17.26 -2.33 5.97
C ALA A 100 16.95 -3.40 4.91
N ASP A 101 15.79 -4.05 4.99
CA ASP A 101 15.37 -5.10 4.04
C ASP A 101 15.23 -4.54 2.61
N THR A 102 14.61 -3.36 2.45
CA THR A 102 14.45 -2.72 1.14
C THR A 102 15.78 -2.26 0.56
N THR A 103 16.71 -1.77 1.39
CA THR A 103 18.08 -1.43 0.97
C THR A 103 18.81 -2.67 0.47
N ALA A 104 18.75 -3.78 1.19
CA ALA A 104 19.35 -5.04 0.78
C ALA A 104 18.80 -5.52 -0.58
N LEU A 105 17.52 -5.33 -0.82
CA LEU A 105 16.85 -5.63 -2.10
C LEU A 105 17.13 -4.60 -3.20
N ASN A 106 18.01 -3.62 -2.97
CA ASN A 106 18.33 -2.53 -3.92
C ASN A 106 17.07 -1.77 -4.39
N ILE A 107 16.12 -1.56 -3.49
CA ILE A 107 14.95 -0.69 -3.70
C ILE A 107 15.36 0.73 -3.32
N GLU A 108 15.12 1.67 -4.22
CA GLU A 108 15.38 3.08 -3.94
C GLU A 108 14.39 3.63 -2.90
N PRO A 109 14.85 4.39 -1.90
CA PRO A 109 13.95 5.03 -0.96
C PRO A 109 12.92 5.90 -1.68
N ALA A 110 11.69 5.94 -1.18
CA ALA A 110 10.72 6.90 -1.69
C ALA A 110 11.22 8.33 -1.49
N THR A 111 10.74 9.26 -2.29
CA THR A 111 11.04 10.70 -2.12
C THR A 111 10.61 11.18 -0.74
N LEU A 112 9.49 10.62 -0.23
CA LEU A 112 8.97 10.87 1.11
C LEU A 112 8.34 9.60 1.67
N HIS A 113 8.56 9.37 2.97
CA HIS A 113 7.88 8.38 3.78
C HIS A 113 7.09 9.06 4.91
N PRO A 114 5.90 9.64 4.62
CA PRO A 114 5.09 10.24 5.68
C PRO A 114 4.58 9.17 6.65
N ARG A 115 4.32 9.57 7.89
CA ARG A 115 3.81 8.70 8.97
C ARG A 115 2.43 9.16 9.37
N ALA A 116 1.51 8.24 9.58
CA ALA A 116 0.14 8.57 9.97
C ALA A 116 0.09 9.39 11.28
N THR A 117 0.95 9.05 12.25
CA THR A 117 1.01 9.75 13.53
C THR A 117 1.48 11.21 13.43
N HIS A 118 2.18 11.58 12.36
CA HIS A 118 2.62 12.95 12.12
C HIS A 118 1.56 13.80 11.39
N GLU A 119 0.48 13.17 10.91
CA GLU A 119 -0.55 13.81 10.11
C GLU A 119 -1.91 13.95 10.81
N ILE A 120 -1.95 13.73 12.13
CA ILE A 120 -3.20 13.68 12.91
C ILE A 120 -4.06 14.94 12.73
N ASN A 121 -3.47 16.13 12.76
CA ASN A 121 -4.22 17.39 12.59
C ASN A 121 -4.81 17.52 11.18
N ASP A 122 -4.09 17.09 10.17
CA ASP A 122 -4.56 17.10 8.78
C ASP A 122 -5.67 16.06 8.59
N ILE A 123 -5.54 14.89 9.24
CA ILE A 123 -6.57 13.85 9.24
C ILE A 123 -7.85 14.37 9.90
N ILE A 124 -7.77 14.98 11.08
CA ILE A 124 -8.92 15.57 11.77
C ILE A 124 -9.59 16.62 10.88
N THR A 125 -8.80 17.48 10.25
CA THR A 125 -9.32 18.53 9.33
C THR A 125 -10.02 17.92 8.13
N PHE A 126 -9.45 16.85 7.57
CA PHE A 126 -10.05 16.12 6.44
C PHE A 126 -11.37 15.46 6.84
N VAL A 127 -11.38 14.72 7.95
CA VAL A 127 -12.60 14.07 8.46
C VAL A 127 -13.70 15.10 8.74
N LYS A 128 -13.33 16.24 9.38
CA LYS A 128 -14.27 17.32 9.61
C LYS A 128 -14.90 17.82 8.31
N SER A 129 -14.12 18.01 7.24
CA SER A 129 -14.65 18.44 5.94
C SER A 129 -15.61 17.41 5.33
N LEU A 130 -15.41 16.12 5.56
CA LEU A 130 -16.35 15.08 5.13
C LEU A 130 -17.66 15.13 5.90
N ILE A 131 -17.63 15.43 7.21
CA ILE A 131 -18.83 15.65 8.02
C ILE A 131 -19.57 16.87 7.53
N ASP A 132 -18.88 18.01 7.36
CA ASP A 132 -19.46 19.28 6.91
C ASP A 132 -20.12 19.13 5.51
N ASN A 133 -19.55 18.32 4.63
CA ASN A 133 -20.12 17.96 3.32
C ASN A 133 -21.20 16.87 3.40
N GLY A 134 -21.47 16.34 4.60
CA GLY A 134 -22.49 15.34 4.88
C GLY A 134 -22.12 13.92 4.44
N TYR A 135 -20.88 13.64 4.05
CA TYR A 135 -20.40 12.29 3.70
C TYR A 135 -19.99 11.46 4.91
N ALA A 136 -19.89 12.05 6.08
CA ALA A 136 -19.56 11.34 7.31
C ALA A 136 -20.48 11.76 8.46
N TYR A 137 -20.50 10.95 9.52
CA TYR A 137 -21.27 11.19 10.73
C TYR A 137 -20.53 10.67 11.96
N GLU A 138 -20.84 11.25 13.11
CA GLU A 138 -20.24 10.88 14.40
C GLU A 138 -21.27 10.07 15.21
N VAL A 139 -20.80 9.01 15.88
CA VAL A 139 -21.56 8.22 16.84
C VAL A 139 -20.65 7.80 18.00
N ASP A 140 -20.94 8.29 19.20
CA ASP A 140 -20.22 7.93 20.44
C ASP A 140 -18.71 8.09 20.33
N GLY A 141 -18.24 9.13 19.63
CA GLY A 141 -16.81 9.44 19.42
C GLY A 141 -16.15 8.72 18.25
N ASP A 142 -16.81 7.73 17.64
CA ASP A 142 -16.42 7.18 16.34
C ASP A 142 -16.93 8.06 15.22
N VAL A 143 -16.18 8.16 14.10
CA VAL A 143 -16.68 8.81 12.89
C VAL A 143 -16.67 7.83 11.74
N TYR A 144 -17.82 7.68 11.06
CA TYR A 144 -18.00 6.77 9.93
C TYR A 144 -18.25 7.53 8.64
N TYR A 145 -17.80 6.98 7.53
CA TYR A 145 -18.09 7.45 6.17
C TYR A 145 -19.32 6.75 5.63
N ARG A 146 -20.25 7.51 5.02
CA ARG A 146 -21.45 7.01 4.35
C ARG A 146 -21.11 6.50 2.96
N ALA A 147 -20.77 5.23 2.82
CA ALA A 147 -20.32 4.65 1.56
C ALA A 147 -21.35 4.80 0.42
N LYS A 148 -22.62 4.57 0.69
CA LYS A 148 -23.72 4.70 -0.29
C LYS A 148 -23.95 6.13 -0.80
N LYS A 149 -23.48 7.14 -0.06
CA LYS A 149 -23.59 8.53 -0.52
C LYS A 149 -22.63 8.85 -1.66
N PHE A 150 -21.54 8.12 -1.79
CA PHE A 150 -20.61 8.28 -2.91
C PHE A 150 -21.12 7.50 -4.12
N LYS A 151 -21.62 8.21 -5.12
CA LYS A 151 -22.34 7.66 -6.28
C LYS A 151 -21.59 6.56 -7.05
N HIS A 152 -20.26 6.59 -7.05
CA HIS A 152 -19.42 5.68 -7.81
C HIS A 152 -18.66 4.68 -6.93
N TYR A 153 -19.14 4.45 -5.69
CA TYR A 153 -18.54 3.46 -4.80
C TYR A 153 -18.60 2.06 -5.42
N GLY A 154 -17.48 1.34 -5.38
CA GLY A 154 -17.34 0.02 -5.99
C GLY A 154 -16.77 0.03 -7.42
N GLN A 155 -16.55 1.21 -8.04
CA GLN A 155 -16.11 1.30 -9.45
C GLN A 155 -14.68 0.80 -9.70
N LEU A 156 -13.76 0.94 -8.74
CA LEU A 156 -12.39 0.46 -8.88
C LEU A 156 -12.32 -1.06 -8.80
N SER A 157 -13.00 -1.60 -7.79
CA SER A 157 -13.01 -3.01 -7.46
C SER A 157 -14.01 -3.83 -8.29
N ASP A 158 -14.88 -3.17 -9.06
CA ASP A 158 -15.98 -3.81 -9.80
C ASP A 158 -16.92 -4.60 -8.88
N GLN A 159 -17.11 -4.09 -7.65
CA GLN A 159 -17.97 -4.68 -6.62
C GLN A 159 -19.40 -4.14 -6.73
N ASN A 160 -20.37 -5.03 -6.59
CA ASN A 160 -21.75 -4.63 -6.45
C ASN A 160 -22.04 -4.29 -4.98
N ILE A 161 -22.58 -3.10 -4.72
CA ILE A 161 -22.92 -2.61 -3.37
C ILE A 161 -23.86 -3.59 -2.64
N GLU A 162 -24.87 -4.17 -3.32
CA GLU A 162 -25.81 -5.13 -2.75
C GLU A 162 -25.09 -6.39 -2.22
N GLN A 163 -24.10 -6.90 -2.96
CA GLN A 163 -23.30 -8.06 -2.52
C GLN A 163 -22.37 -7.72 -1.35
N LEU A 164 -21.91 -6.47 -1.27
CA LEU A 164 -21.12 -5.99 -0.14
C LEU A 164 -21.93 -5.91 1.15
N GLU A 165 -23.22 -5.54 1.06
CA GLU A 165 -24.13 -5.53 2.20
C GLU A 165 -24.36 -6.93 2.77
N GLU A 166 -24.59 -7.92 1.89
CA GLU A 166 -24.73 -9.31 2.29
C GLU A 166 -23.46 -9.83 3.00
N GLY A 167 -22.28 -9.61 2.41
CA GLY A 167 -21.00 -10.01 2.99
C GLY A 167 -20.62 -9.26 4.27
N ALA A 168 -20.99 -7.99 4.41
CA ALA A 168 -20.73 -7.21 5.61
C ALA A 168 -21.61 -7.67 6.78
N SER A 169 -22.81 -8.16 6.52
CA SER A 169 -23.71 -8.69 7.55
C SER A 169 -23.28 -10.04 8.13
N GLU A 170 -22.45 -10.81 7.43
CA GLU A 170 -21.94 -12.11 7.90
C GLU A 170 -20.71 -12.01 8.84
N HIS A 171 -20.01 -10.86 8.87
CA HIS A 171 -18.78 -10.68 9.66
C HIS A 171 -18.96 -9.71 10.84
N ILE A 172 -20.06 -9.76 11.54
CA ILE A 172 -20.46 -8.80 12.57
C ILE A 172 -19.65 -9.01 13.87
N ASN A 173 -18.83 -8.01 14.20
CA ASN A 173 -18.51 -7.69 15.60
C ASN A 173 -19.69 -6.83 16.12
N ASP A 174 -20.56 -7.38 16.92
CA ASP A 174 -21.89 -6.83 17.27
C ASP A 174 -21.89 -5.36 17.73
N THR A 175 -20.82 -4.89 18.37
CA THR A 175 -20.73 -3.55 18.94
C THR A 175 -20.34 -2.45 17.93
N GLU A 176 -19.47 -2.70 16.98
CA GLU A 176 -19.10 -1.70 15.96
C GLU A 176 -20.19 -1.58 14.91
N GLN A 177 -20.78 -2.71 14.52
CA GLN A 177 -21.81 -2.75 13.49
C GLN A 177 -23.12 -2.05 13.94
N SER A 178 -23.46 -2.15 15.23
CA SER A 178 -24.67 -1.49 15.78
C SER A 178 -24.60 0.05 15.77
N ARG A 179 -23.41 0.64 15.60
CA ARG A 179 -23.20 2.08 15.53
C ARG A 179 -23.27 2.65 14.12
N LYS A 180 -23.18 1.80 13.10
CA LYS A 180 -23.19 2.23 11.70
C LYS A 180 -24.61 2.47 11.21
N GLU A 181 -24.82 3.55 10.42
CA GLU A 181 -26.07 3.78 9.70
C GLU A 181 -26.29 2.72 8.63
N ASP A 182 -25.21 2.24 8.01
CA ASP A 182 -25.21 1.19 6.98
C ASP A 182 -24.06 0.20 7.19
N PRO A 183 -24.27 -1.11 6.97
CA PRO A 183 -23.23 -2.13 7.17
C PRO A 183 -21.93 -1.90 6.40
N ILE A 184 -21.99 -1.27 5.23
CA ILE A 184 -20.79 -0.98 4.39
C ILE A 184 -20.08 0.31 4.76
N ASP A 185 -20.62 1.10 5.70
CA ASP A 185 -19.95 2.29 6.19
C ASP A 185 -18.65 1.91 6.89
N PHE A 186 -17.63 2.77 6.79
CA PHE A 186 -16.31 2.47 7.32
C PHE A 186 -15.75 3.61 8.18
N ALA A 187 -14.92 3.24 9.16
CA ALA A 187 -14.42 4.16 10.15
C ALA A 187 -13.38 5.13 9.55
N LEU A 188 -13.57 6.41 9.83
CA LEU A 188 -12.63 7.51 9.55
C LEU A 188 -11.83 7.89 10.80
N TRP A 189 -12.48 7.80 11.98
CA TRP A 189 -11.90 8.04 13.29
C TRP A 189 -12.48 7.02 14.26
N LYS A 190 -11.63 6.43 15.09
CA LYS A 190 -12.01 5.45 16.11
C LYS A 190 -11.80 6.01 17.48
N ALA A 191 -12.85 6.07 18.30
CA ALA A 191 -12.77 6.47 19.70
C ALA A 191 -11.82 5.57 20.49
N GLN A 192 -11.09 6.15 21.44
CA GLN A 192 -10.25 5.42 22.38
C GLN A 192 -11.13 4.46 23.21
N LYS A 193 -10.82 3.16 23.19
CA LYS A 193 -11.56 2.14 23.93
C LYS A 193 -10.99 1.93 25.34
N GLU A 194 -9.66 1.86 25.41
CA GLU A 194 -8.95 1.60 26.66
C GLU A 194 -8.05 2.78 27.03
N PRO A 195 -7.90 3.13 28.31
CA PRO A 195 -7.12 4.30 28.74
C PRO A 195 -5.63 4.27 28.33
N ASP A 196 -5.07 3.08 28.11
CA ASP A 196 -3.68 2.86 27.71
C ASP A 196 -3.46 2.85 26.19
N GLU A 197 -4.53 2.91 25.40
CA GLU A 197 -4.40 3.02 23.94
C GLU A 197 -3.81 4.37 23.54
N ILE A 198 -2.94 4.34 22.52
CA ILE A 198 -2.46 5.56 21.88
C ILE A 198 -3.64 6.29 21.24
N ALA A 199 -3.83 7.55 21.61
CA ALA A 199 -4.94 8.36 21.12
C ALA A 199 -4.58 9.86 21.12
N TRP A 200 -5.30 10.61 20.31
CA TRP A 200 -5.17 12.07 20.16
C TRP A 200 -6.50 12.74 20.43
N ASP A 201 -6.43 13.98 20.91
CA ASP A 201 -7.62 14.80 21.10
C ASP A 201 -8.21 15.18 19.71
N SER A 202 -9.52 15.10 19.61
CA SER A 202 -10.27 15.48 18.40
C SER A 202 -11.60 16.17 18.79
N PRO A 203 -12.31 16.82 17.86
CA PRO A 203 -13.65 17.35 18.11
C PRO A 203 -14.68 16.31 18.58
N TRP A 204 -14.43 15.05 18.30
CA TRP A 204 -15.29 13.91 18.63
C TRP A 204 -14.87 13.15 19.90
N GLY A 205 -13.80 13.62 20.57
CA GLY A 205 -13.19 12.98 21.73
C GLY A 205 -11.83 12.40 21.40
N LYS A 206 -11.24 11.73 22.41
CA LYS A 206 -9.95 11.01 22.22
C LYS A 206 -10.12 9.80 21.32
N GLY A 207 -9.20 9.64 20.37
CA GLY A 207 -9.24 8.52 19.44
C GLY A 207 -8.05 8.51 18.49
N ARG A 208 -8.19 7.76 17.41
CA ARG A 208 -7.16 7.57 16.39
C ARG A 208 -7.76 7.46 14.99
N PRO A 209 -6.96 7.66 13.93
CA PRO A 209 -7.43 7.50 12.56
C PRO A 209 -7.97 6.10 12.26
N GLY A 210 -8.96 6.04 11.37
CA GLY A 210 -9.26 4.83 10.60
C GLY A 210 -8.17 4.58 9.55
N TRP A 211 -8.02 3.34 9.14
CA TRP A 211 -6.93 2.93 8.25
C TRP A 211 -6.94 3.61 6.87
N HIS A 212 -8.12 3.84 6.30
CA HIS A 212 -8.26 4.33 4.93
C HIS A 212 -8.00 5.83 4.78
N ILE A 213 -8.32 6.62 5.83
CA ILE A 213 -8.18 8.08 5.78
C ILE A 213 -6.72 8.54 5.74
N GLU A 214 -5.81 7.74 6.30
CA GLU A 214 -4.39 8.06 6.35
C GLU A 214 -3.82 8.30 4.96
N CYS A 215 -4.01 7.35 4.03
CA CYS A 215 -3.50 7.44 2.67
C CYS A 215 -4.17 8.54 1.86
N SER A 216 -5.47 8.78 2.03
CA SER A 216 -6.16 9.90 1.41
C SER A 216 -5.56 11.25 1.82
N VAL A 217 -5.26 11.41 3.11
CA VAL A 217 -4.65 12.65 3.63
C VAL A 217 -3.22 12.80 3.14
N MET A 218 -2.40 11.77 3.31
CA MET A 218 -0.98 11.84 2.96
C MET A 218 -0.77 12.01 1.46
N SER A 219 -1.52 11.30 0.61
CA SER A 219 -1.41 11.43 -0.83
C SER A 219 -1.81 12.83 -1.31
N THR A 220 -2.95 13.35 -0.87
CA THR A 220 -3.42 14.69 -1.27
C THR A 220 -2.54 15.81 -0.72
N LYS A 221 -2.02 15.68 0.50
CA LYS A 221 -1.11 16.65 1.11
C LYS A 221 0.19 16.79 0.34
N TYR A 222 0.82 15.67 -0.01
CA TYR A 222 2.17 15.68 -0.58
C TYR A 222 2.21 15.71 -2.10
N LEU A 223 1.13 15.28 -2.78
CA LEU A 223 1.08 15.18 -4.24
C LEU A 223 -0.02 16.01 -4.89
N GLY A 224 -0.97 16.55 -4.11
CA GLY A 224 -2.10 17.35 -4.60
C GLY A 224 -3.40 16.56 -4.73
N ASP A 225 -4.50 17.29 -4.99
CA ASP A 225 -5.87 16.73 -5.03
C ASP A 225 -6.06 15.67 -6.11
N THR A 226 -5.33 15.75 -7.21
CA THR A 226 -5.28 14.77 -8.30
C THR A 226 -3.85 14.34 -8.52
N ILE A 227 -3.62 13.02 -8.56
CA ILE A 227 -2.29 12.44 -8.76
C ILE A 227 -2.24 11.60 -10.03
N ASP A 228 -1.03 11.40 -10.60
CA ASP A 228 -0.88 10.61 -11.82
C ASP A 228 -1.11 9.13 -11.54
N ILE A 229 -0.36 8.56 -10.60
CA ILE A 229 -0.36 7.12 -10.31
C ILE A 229 -0.62 6.88 -8.84
N HIS A 230 -1.55 5.97 -8.54
CA HIS A 230 -1.70 5.36 -7.23
C HIS A 230 -1.63 3.84 -7.36
N GLY A 231 -0.94 3.20 -6.42
CA GLY A 231 -0.74 1.77 -6.52
C GLY A 231 -0.59 1.04 -5.19
N GLY A 232 -0.59 -0.30 -5.32
CA GLY A 232 -0.44 -1.24 -4.20
C GLY A 232 -0.67 -2.68 -4.65
N GLY A 233 -0.82 -3.60 -3.69
CA GLY A 233 -1.25 -4.96 -3.97
C GLY A 233 -2.71 -5.03 -4.43
N GLN A 234 -3.09 -6.08 -5.15
CA GLN A 234 -4.49 -6.30 -5.56
C GLN A 234 -5.46 -6.42 -4.39
N ASP A 235 -4.98 -6.82 -3.22
CA ASP A 235 -5.76 -6.87 -1.98
C ASP A 235 -6.18 -5.50 -1.47
N LEU A 236 -5.54 -4.44 -1.93
CA LEU A 236 -5.90 -3.06 -1.60
C LEU A 236 -6.95 -2.48 -2.53
N GLU A 237 -7.26 -3.10 -3.69
CA GLU A 237 -8.31 -2.60 -4.58
C GLU A 237 -9.62 -2.39 -3.81
N PHE A 238 -9.97 -3.37 -2.95
CA PHE A 238 -11.08 -3.29 -2.03
C PHE A 238 -10.70 -3.88 -0.66
N PRO A 239 -11.09 -3.21 0.46
CA PRO A 239 -11.83 -1.94 0.51
C PRO A 239 -10.95 -0.68 0.45
N HIS A 240 -9.62 -0.80 0.56
CA HIS A 240 -8.73 0.32 0.90
C HIS A 240 -8.74 1.43 -0.16
N HIS A 241 -8.37 1.13 -1.40
CA HIS A 241 -8.27 2.13 -2.47
C HIS A 241 -9.66 2.64 -2.92
N GLU A 242 -10.68 1.78 -2.87
CA GLU A 242 -12.05 2.21 -3.11
C GLU A 242 -12.50 3.27 -2.09
N ASN A 243 -12.16 3.05 -0.81
CA ASN A 243 -12.45 4.00 0.27
C ASN A 243 -11.65 5.29 0.12
N GLU A 244 -10.39 5.22 -0.34
CA GLU A 244 -9.59 6.41 -0.61
C GLU A 244 -10.18 7.27 -1.74
N ILE A 245 -10.71 6.65 -2.81
CA ILE A 245 -11.42 7.37 -3.88
C ILE A 245 -12.61 8.10 -3.28
N ALA A 246 -13.46 7.39 -2.54
CA ALA A 246 -14.65 7.95 -1.95
C ALA A 246 -14.33 9.15 -1.03
N GLN A 247 -13.34 9.00 -0.16
CA GLN A 247 -12.90 10.05 0.76
C GLN A 247 -12.34 11.29 0.02
N SER A 248 -11.42 11.06 -0.90
CA SER A 248 -10.69 12.13 -1.58
C SER A 248 -11.58 12.90 -2.55
N GLU A 249 -12.39 12.21 -3.34
CA GLU A 249 -13.29 12.85 -4.30
C GLU A 249 -14.49 13.54 -3.62
N ALA A 250 -15.00 12.99 -2.51
CA ALA A 250 -16.04 13.65 -1.72
C ALA A 250 -15.57 14.96 -1.06
N LYS A 251 -14.29 15.02 -0.68
CA LYS A 251 -13.69 16.25 -0.13
C LYS A 251 -13.41 17.28 -1.19
N THR A 252 -12.78 16.87 -2.29
CA THR A 252 -12.20 17.81 -3.27
C THR A 252 -13.13 18.16 -4.43
N GLY A 253 -14.11 17.29 -4.73
CA GLY A 253 -14.94 17.36 -5.92
C GLY A 253 -14.16 17.10 -7.23
N LYS A 254 -12.92 16.59 -7.14
CA LYS A 254 -12.04 16.33 -8.27
C LYS A 254 -11.76 14.83 -8.37
N LYS A 255 -11.38 14.38 -9.57
CA LYS A 255 -10.85 13.02 -9.76
C LYS A 255 -9.57 12.86 -8.94
N PHE A 256 -9.49 11.83 -8.11
CA PHE A 256 -8.37 11.60 -7.22
C PHE A 256 -7.13 11.07 -7.94
N VAL A 257 -7.28 10.04 -8.77
CA VAL A 257 -6.15 9.37 -9.42
C VAL A 257 -6.41 9.14 -10.91
N ASN A 258 -5.42 9.41 -11.77
CA ASN A 258 -5.53 9.15 -13.19
C ASN A 258 -5.31 7.68 -13.54
N TYR A 259 -4.28 7.03 -12.95
CA TYR A 259 -3.91 5.66 -13.26
C TYR A 259 -3.75 4.83 -11.97
N TRP A 260 -4.61 3.83 -11.80
CA TRP A 260 -4.54 2.86 -10.72
C TRP A 260 -3.74 1.64 -11.16
N LEU A 261 -2.67 1.32 -10.44
CA LEU A 261 -1.79 0.20 -10.75
C LEU A 261 -1.77 -0.79 -9.57
N HIS A 262 -2.07 -2.06 -9.83
CA HIS A 262 -2.06 -3.09 -8.79
C HIS A 262 -1.16 -4.25 -9.19
N ASN A 263 -0.31 -4.69 -8.25
CA ASN A 263 0.51 -5.87 -8.45
C ASN A 263 -0.21 -7.14 -7.96
N GLY A 264 0.07 -8.25 -8.65
CA GLY A 264 -0.48 -9.56 -8.31
C GLY A 264 0.07 -10.12 -7.01
N PHE A 265 -0.65 -11.07 -6.44
CA PHE A 265 -0.32 -11.75 -5.19
C PHE A 265 0.96 -12.60 -5.29
N VAL A 266 1.56 -12.86 -4.13
CA VAL A 266 2.53 -13.93 -3.93
C VAL A 266 1.83 -15.07 -3.21
N THR A 267 1.88 -16.25 -3.81
CA THR A 267 1.44 -17.50 -3.20
C THR A 267 2.63 -18.32 -2.73
N VAL A 268 2.42 -19.27 -1.85
CA VAL A 268 3.47 -20.09 -1.24
C VAL A 268 3.13 -21.56 -1.37
N GLY A 269 4.18 -22.37 -1.50
CA GLY A 269 4.04 -23.82 -1.50
C GLY A 269 3.56 -24.43 -2.81
N LYS A 270 3.37 -25.76 -2.78
CA LYS A 270 2.95 -26.53 -3.96
C LYS A 270 1.51 -26.27 -4.36
N ASP A 271 0.65 -26.01 -3.37
CA ASP A 271 -0.78 -25.79 -3.58
C ASP A 271 -1.12 -24.32 -3.91
N GLN A 272 -0.11 -23.48 -4.06
CA GLN A 272 -0.23 -22.05 -4.41
C GLN A 272 -1.19 -21.27 -3.48
N GLU A 273 -1.11 -21.57 -2.19
CA GLU A 273 -1.96 -20.95 -1.19
C GLU A 273 -1.58 -19.49 -0.97
N LYS A 274 -2.59 -18.65 -0.70
CA LYS A 274 -2.37 -17.28 -0.25
C LYS A 274 -1.70 -17.32 1.12
N MET A 275 -0.68 -16.50 1.33
CA MET A 275 -0.06 -16.37 2.64
C MET A 275 -1.05 -15.88 3.69
N SER A 276 -1.09 -16.59 4.84
CA SER A 276 -1.78 -16.11 6.03
C SER A 276 -1.06 -16.57 7.29
N LYS A 277 -1.15 -15.79 8.37
CA LYS A 277 -0.61 -16.18 9.68
C LYS A 277 -1.29 -17.44 10.22
N SER A 278 -2.59 -17.63 9.93
CA SER A 278 -3.37 -18.80 10.36
C SER A 278 -2.93 -20.10 9.70
N LEU A 279 -2.38 -20.04 8.48
CA LEU A 279 -1.85 -21.19 7.76
C LEU A 279 -0.38 -21.48 8.07
N HIS A 280 0.24 -20.71 8.95
CA HIS A 280 1.67 -20.84 9.31
C HIS A 280 2.62 -20.85 8.09
N ASN A 281 2.18 -20.26 6.97
CA ASN A 281 2.96 -20.15 5.73
C ASN A 281 3.46 -18.72 5.48
N PHE A 282 3.51 -17.91 6.55
CA PHE A 282 3.94 -16.53 6.51
C PHE A 282 5.47 -16.44 6.45
N VAL A 283 5.99 -15.90 5.35
CA VAL A 283 7.43 -15.83 5.09
C VAL A 283 7.87 -14.36 5.09
N THR A 284 8.75 -13.99 6.01
CA THR A 284 9.28 -12.62 6.10
C THR A 284 10.46 -12.43 5.15
N VAL A 285 10.63 -11.22 4.66
CA VAL A 285 11.83 -10.83 3.88
C VAL A 285 13.07 -10.96 4.73
N HIS A 286 13.00 -10.54 5.99
CA HIS A 286 14.09 -10.60 6.94
C HIS A 286 14.68 -12.02 7.11
N ASP A 287 13.81 -13.03 7.18
CA ASP A 287 14.27 -14.42 7.30
C ASP A 287 14.83 -14.96 5.98
N ILE A 288 14.19 -14.65 4.86
CA ILE A 288 14.68 -15.07 3.54
C ILE A 288 16.09 -14.51 3.28
N LEU A 289 16.35 -13.25 3.61
CA LEU A 289 17.62 -12.61 3.35
C LEU A 289 18.82 -13.18 4.16
N ARG A 290 18.54 -14.06 5.14
CA ARG A 290 19.59 -14.83 5.83
C ARG A 290 20.12 -16.00 5.02
N GLU A 291 19.33 -16.49 4.06
CA GLU A 291 19.60 -17.73 3.32
C GLU A 291 19.72 -17.49 1.81
N VAL A 292 19.08 -16.45 1.29
CA VAL A 292 18.96 -16.16 -0.14
C VAL A 292 19.66 -14.84 -0.48
N ASP A 293 20.49 -14.84 -1.53
CA ASP A 293 21.07 -13.59 -2.07
C ASP A 293 19.95 -12.61 -2.41
N PRO A 294 19.99 -11.37 -1.87
CA PRO A 294 18.99 -10.35 -2.13
C PRO A 294 18.75 -10.08 -3.62
N GLN A 295 19.77 -10.18 -4.45
CA GLN A 295 19.65 -10.01 -5.90
C GLN A 295 18.82 -11.12 -6.54
N VAL A 296 18.93 -12.36 -6.05
CA VAL A 296 18.12 -13.48 -6.51
C VAL A 296 16.65 -13.26 -6.16
N LEU A 297 16.35 -12.86 -4.92
CA LEU A 297 14.99 -12.56 -4.51
C LEU A 297 14.40 -11.41 -5.32
N ARG A 298 15.17 -10.31 -5.50
CA ARG A 298 14.73 -9.18 -6.33
C ARG A 298 14.48 -9.62 -7.78
N PHE A 299 15.40 -10.36 -8.37
CA PHE A 299 15.27 -10.86 -9.75
C PHE A 299 14.05 -11.77 -9.90
N PHE A 300 13.86 -12.72 -8.98
CA PHE A 300 12.68 -13.58 -8.93
C PHE A 300 11.39 -12.74 -8.97
N MET A 301 11.27 -11.75 -8.09
CA MET A 301 10.10 -10.87 -8.03
C MET A 301 9.92 -10.02 -9.29
N ALA A 302 11.00 -9.49 -9.87
CA ALA A 302 10.95 -8.60 -11.03
C ALA A 302 10.79 -9.34 -12.37
N SER A 303 11.12 -10.63 -12.45
CA SER A 303 11.13 -11.41 -13.69
C SER A 303 9.75 -11.71 -14.26
N VAL A 304 8.71 -11.59 -13.44
CA VAL A 304 7.31 -11.81 -13.82
C VAL A 304 6.59 -10.47 -13.96
N GLN A 305 5.74 -10.37 -14.96
CA GLN A 305 4.92 -9.17 -15.18
C GLN A 305 4.15 -8.83 -13.89
N TYR A 306 4.26 -7.56 -13.43
CA TYR A 306 3.88 -7.16 -12.07
C TYR A 306 2.45 -7.49 -11.65
N ARG A 307 1.48 -7.49 -12.58
CA ARG A 307 0.08 -7.84 -12.28
C ARG A 307 -0.19 -9.34 -12.15
N ARG A 308 0.76 -10.18 -12.60
CA ARG A 308 0.60 -11.64 -12.48
C ARG A 308 0.93 -12.09 -11.08
N GLN A 309 0.18 -13.06 -10.62
CA GLN A 309 0.50 -13.85 -9.43
C GLN A 309 1.84 -14.57 -9.63
N ILE A 310 2.62 -14.66 -8.55
CA ILE A 310 3.90 -15.36 -8.52
C ILE A 310 3.89 -16.36 -7.37
N ASN A 311 4.40 -17.56 -7.62
CA ASN A 311 4.50 -18.58 -6.59
C ASN A 311 5.93 -18.65 -6.02
N TYR A 312 6.06 -18.36 -4.72
CA TYR A 312 7.31 -18.49 -3.99
C TYR A 312 7.56 -19.95 -3.62
N SER A 313 8.65 -20.51 -4.13
CA SER A 313 9.13 -21.84 -3.79
C SER A 313 10.65 -21.90 -3.93
N ALA A 314 11.29 -22.85 -3.24
CA ALA A 314 12.73 -23.07 -3.33
C ALA A 314 13.17 -23.38 -4.78
N GLU A 315 12.35 -24.10 -5.54
CA GLU A 315 12.62 -24.43 -6.94
C GLU A 315 12.63 -23.17 -7.81
N ASN A 316 11.62 -22.28 -7.67
CA ASN A 316 11.53 -21.05 -8.44
C ASN A 316 12.68 -20.07 -8.09
N LEU A 317 13.11 -20.03 -6.84
CA LEU A 317 14.29 -19.26 -6.43
C LEU A 317 15.58 -19.82 -7.05
N ALA A 318 15.77 -21.16 -7.05
CA ALA A 318 16.93 -21.78 -7.66
C ALA A 318 16.99 -21.52 -9.18
N GLN A 319 15.85 -21.54 -9.86
CA GLN A 319 15.75 -21.16 -11.26
C GLN A 319 16.13 -19.69 -11.48
N ALA A 320 15.63 -18.78 -10.64
CA ALA A 320 15.98 -17.37 -10.68
C ALA A 320 17.48 -17.13 -10.48
N ALA A 321 18.10 -17.83 -9.52
CA ALA A 321 19.55 -17.79 -9.30
C ALA A 321 20.33 -18.22 -10.53
N THR A 322 19.94 -19.35 -11.14
CA THR A 322 20.58 -19.87 -12.36
C THR A 322 20.49 -18.87 -13.53
N ILE A 323 19.35 -18.22 -13.71
CA ILE A 323 19.17 -17.23 -14.78
C ILE A 323 20.01 -15.98 -14.50
N LEU A 324 20.02 -15.51 -13.25
CA LEU A 324 20.82 -14.34 -12.85
C LEU A 324 22.32 -14.57 -13.06
N ASP A 325 22.83 -15.76 -12.74
CA ASP A 325 24.22 -16.14 -12.98
C ASP A 325 24.57 -16.15 -14.46
N ARG A 326 23.67 -16.60 -15.33
CA ARG A 326 23.87 -16.51 -16.79
C ARG A 326 24.01 -15.05 -17.26
N PHE A 327 23.20 -14.13 -16.72
CA PHE A 327 23.34 -12.70 -17.02
C PHE A 327 24.68 -12.14 -16.51
N LYS A 328 25.09 -12.47 -15.27
CA LYS A 328 26.36 -12.05 -14.71
C LYS A 328 27.55 -12.52 -15.58
N ASN A 329 27.54 -13.79 -15.98
CA ASN A 329 28.56 -14.36 -16.86
C ASN A 329 28.57 -13.67 -18.24
N CYS A 330 27.40 -13.45 -18.85
CA CYS A 330 27.32 -12.75 -20.14
C CYS A 330 27.94 -11.35 -20.05
N LEU A 331 27.66 -10.59 -19.00
CA LEU A 331 28.25 -9.25 -18.79
C LEU A 331 29.78 -9.31 -18.62
N LEU A 332 30.31 -10.32 -17.92
CA LEU A 332 31.76 -10.50 -17.76
C LEU A 332 32.43 -10.76 -19.09
N TYR A 333 31.83 -11.57 -19.98
CA TYR A 333 32.38 -11.89 -21.31
C TYR A 333 32.25 -10.75 -22.31
N THR A 334 31.25 -9.89 -22.16
CA THR A 334 31.00 -8.76 -23.06
C THR A 334 31.62 -7.45 -22.57
N SER A 335 32.12 -7.39 -21.34
CA SER A 335 32.90 -6.24 -20.86
C SER A 335 34.23 -6.16 -21.63
N PRO A 336 34.61 -4.98 -22.16
CA PRO A 336 35.92 -4.83 -22.83
C PRO A 336 37.03 -5.19 -21.86
N SER A 337 37.90 -6.11 -22.29
CA SER A 337 39.11 -6.47 -21.52
C SER A 337 39.95 -5.22 -21.26
N PRO A 338 40.68 -5.12 -20.15
CA PRO A 338 41.67 -4.08 -19.95
C PRO A 338 42.68 -3.99 -21.08
N ARG A 339 42.88 -5.09 -21.82
CA ARG A 339 43.76 -5.14 -23.01
C ARG A 339 43.15 -4.45 -24.26
N ASP A 340 41.83 -4.29 -24.31
CA ASP A 340 41.14 -3.65 -25.44
C ASP A 340 41.10 -2.12 -25.29
N ARG A 341 41.64 -1.57 -24.22
CA ARG A 341 41.74 -0.12 -23.95
C ARG A 341 43.07 0.48 -24.36
N GLY A 342 43.87 -0.24 -25.12
CA GLY A 342 45.14 0.21 -25.63
C GLY A 342 45.04 1.22 -26.78
#